data_8dfa061e843e913940affce66225998a
#
_entry.id   8dfa061e843e913940affce66225998a
#
_cell.length_a   1.000
_cell.length_b   1.000
_cell.length_c   1.000
_cell.angle_alpha   90.00
_cell.angle_beta   90.00
_cell.angle_gamma   90.00
#
_symmetry.space_group_name_H-M   'P 1'
#
loop_
_entity.id
_entity.type
_entity.pdbx_description
1 polymer ?
#
loop_
_entity_poly.entity_id
_entity_poly.type
_entity_poly.pdbx_seq_one_letter_code
_entity_poly.pdbx_strand_id
1 'polypeptide(L)'
;PAASGACPIGAFQAVVGASKFSFSYYITGFLILLGVLLGRFICGFLCPFGWFQELLHKIPTKKLSTKRLKPLTYLKYAVLLVMVFLLPAFLVNDVGMGDPFFCKYLCPQGVLEGAIPLSLANSGIRAALGKLFTWKFSILLSVIVLSVLFYRPFCKWLCPLGAFYALFNRVSLFQMKVDKSKCVSCGKCARACKMDVDVTKTPNHTECIRCGMCVRACPTNAVCFRYGFGDGKEKENAATLRENNNKA
;
A
#
# COMPACT_ATOMS: atom_id res chain seq x y z
N PRO A 1 22.92 -3.48 7.60
CA PRO A 1 22.65 -4.87 7.92
C PRO A 1 21.50 -5.06 8.90
N ALA A 2 21.29 -4.14 9.86
CA ALA A 2 20.27 -4.28 10.90
C ALA A 2 18.83 -3.99 10.46
N ALA A 3 18.61 -3.41 9.29
CA ALA A 3 17.29 -2.98 8.84
C ALA A 3 16.44 -4.07 8.14
N SER A 4 17.02 -5.23 7.84
CA SER A 4 16.33 -6.28 7.06
C SER A 4 15.19 -6.97 7.82
N GLY A 5 15.18 -6.94 9.15
CA GLY A 5 14.12 -7.57 9.96
C GLY A 5 12.94 -6.66 10.30
N ALA A 6 13.12 -5.34 10.29
CA ALA A 6 12.07 -4.38 10.68
C ALA A 6 11.17 -3.95 9.51
N CYS A 7 11.66 -4.05 8.26
CA CYS A 7 10.89 -3.65 7.07
C CYS A 7 10.36 -4.88 6.33
N PRO A 8 9.03 -5.00 6.12
CA PRO A 8 8.42 -6.13 5.40
C PRO A 8 9.00 -6.36 3.99
N ILE A 9 9.31 -5.28 3.26
CA ILE A 9 9.92 -5.37 1.93
C ILE A 9 11.39 -5.82 2.02
N GLY A 10 12.14 -5.36 3.02
CA GLY A 10 13.51 -5.78 3.24
C GLY A 10 13.58 -7.27 3.59
N ALA A 11 12.68 -7.75 4.43
CA ALA A 11 12.57 -9.16 4.77
C ALA A 11 12.20 -10.02 3.55
N PHE A 12 11.28 -9.55 2.71
CA PHE A 12 10.89 -10.23 1.48
C PHE A 12 12.05 -10.31 0.48
N GLN A 13 12.82 -9.25 0.29
CA GLN A 13 14.02 -9.27 -0.54
C GLN A 13 15.10 -10.20 0.01
N ALA A 14 15.24 -10.28 1.32
CA ALA A 14 16.17 -11.20 1.97
C ALA A 14 15.78 -12.68 1.73
N VAL A 15 14.48 -12.99 1.67
CA VAL A 15 14.01 -14.34 1.31
C VAL A 15 14.33 -14.69 -0.14
N VAL A 16 14.08 -13.76 -1.07
CA VAL A 16 14.33 -13.98 -2.51
C VAL A 16 15.81 -14.17 -2.80
N GLY A 17 16.68 -13.42 -2.11
CA GLY A 17 18.13 -13.49 -2.29
C GLY A 17 18.86 -14.49 -1.36
N ALA A 18 18.15 -15.21 -0.48
CA ALA A 18 18.79 -16.11 0.49
C ALA A 18 18.96 -17.52 -0.10
N SER A 19 20.19 -18.02 -0.10
CA SER A 19 20.49 -19.42 -0.45
C SER A 19 20.26 -20.40 0.71
N LYS A 20 20.04 -19.90 1.94
CA LYS A 20 19.82 -20.69 3.15
C LYS A 20 18.53 -20.29 3.88
N PHE A 21 17.91 -21.24 4.58
CA PHE A 21 16.72 -21.02 5.40
C PHE A 21 16.99 -19.93 6.44
N SER A 22 16.17 -18.87 6.44
CA SER A 22 16.30 -17.75 7.34
C SER A 22 14.95 -17.40 7.99
N PHE A 23 15.01 -16.69 9.13
CA PHE A 23 13.83 -16.17 9.84
C PHE A 23 12.89 -15.33 8.95
N SER A 24 13.39 -14.81 7.85
CA SER A 24 12.62 -14.00 6.89
C SER A 24 11.46 -14.74 6.24
N TYR A 25 11.49 -16.10 6.20
CA TYR A 25 10.35 -16.89 5.68
C TYR A 25 9.09 -16.73 6.53
N TYR A 26 9.21 -16.62 7.85
CA TYR A 26 8.06 -16.37 8.73
C TYR A 26 7.41 -15.03 8.43
N ILE A 27 8.21 -13.99 8.21
CA ILE A 27 7.72 -12.66 7.85
C ILE A 27 7.00 -12.70 6.51
N THR A 28 7.56 -13.38 5.52
CA THR A 28 6.92 -13.55 4.19
C THR A 28 5.60 -14.32 4.29
N GLY A 29 5.57 -15.41 5.05
CA GLY A 29 4.34 -16.18 5.31
C GLY A 29 3.27 -15.32 6.00
N PHE A 30 3.66 -14.52 6.99
CA PHE A 30 2.76 -13.58 7.67
C PHE A 30 2.22 -12.50 6.72
N LEU A 31 3.06 -11.96 5.81
CA LEU A 31 2.62 -11.00 4.80
C LEU A 31 1.61 -11.60 3.82
N ILE A 32 1.82 -12.85 3.40
CA ILE A 32 0.89 -13.58 2.53
C ILE A 32 -0.43 -13.81 3.27
N LEU A 33 -0.38 -14.27 4.53
CA LEU A 33 -1.56 -14.48 5.36
C LEU A 33 -2.39 -13.18 5.49
N LEU A 34 -1.75 -12.08 5.83
CA LEU A 34 -2.39 -10.77 5.89
C LEU A 34 -2.95 -10.32 4.53
N GLY A 35 -2.24 -10.63 3.44
CA GLY A 35 -2.70 -10.35 2.08
C GLY A 35 -3.99 -11.10 1.74
N VAL A 36 -4.07 -12.39 2.10
CA VAL A 36 -5.26 -13.22 1.88
C VAL A 36 -6.42 -12.79 2.78
N LEU A 37 -6.16 -12.44 4.04
CA LEU A 37 -7.21 -12.02 4.97
C LEU A 37 -7.77 -10.62 4.62
N LEU A 38 -6.89 -9.63 4.46
CA LEU A 38 -7.25 -8.21 4.41
C LEU A 38 -6.97 -7.53 3.06
N GLY A 39 -6.14 -8.13 2.19
CA GLY A 39 -5.72 -7.51 0.95
C GLY A 39 -5.03 -6.15 1.16
N ARG A 40 -5.39 -5.14 0.38
CA ARG A 40 -4.82 -3.77 0.48
C ARG A 40 -5.38 -2.91 1.61
N PHE A 41 -6.25 -3.42 2.46
CA PHE A 41 -6.73 -2.70 3.65
C PHE A 41 -5.58 -2.25 4.54
N ILE A 42 -4.55 -3.10 4.69
CA ILE A 42 -3.33 -2.78 5.46
C ILE A 42 -2.65 -1.51 4.94
N CYS A 43 -2.56 -1.34 3.61
CA CYS A 43 -1.98 -0.13 3.01
C CYS A 43 -2.83 1.12 3.27
N GLY A 44 -4.13 0.94 3.52
CA GLY A 44 -5.05 2.04 3.84
C GLY A 44 -4.93 2.55 5.27
N PHE A 45 -4.80 1.65 6.23
CA PHE A 45 -4.96 1.94 7.66
C PHE A 45 -3.70 1.72 8.50
N LEU A 46 -2.88 0.70 8.20
CA LEU A 46 -1.72 0.36 9.02
C LEU A 46 -0.39 0.95 8.53
N CYS A 47 -0.32 1.40 7.28
CA CYS A 47 0.94 1.91 6.74
C CYS A 47 1.22 3.35 7.22
N PRO A 48 2.25 3.61 8.05
CA PRO A 48 2.56 4.95 8.55
C PRO A 48 2.97 5.90 7.43
N PHE A 49 3.70 5.41 6.42
CA PHE A 49 4.06 6.21 5.26
C PHE A 49 2.84 6.59 4.39
N GLY A 50 1.82 5.73 4.36
CA GLY A 50 0.53 6.05 3.73
C GLY A 50 -0.20 7.18 4.46
N TRP A 51 -0.19 7.18 5.79
CA TRP A 51 -0.75 8.25 6.61
C TRP A 51 0.01 9.57 6.44
N PHE A 52 1.33 9.51 6.40
CA PHE A 52 2.16 10.68 6.14
C PHE A 52 1.79 11.37 4.81
N GLN A 53 1.65 10.60 3.72
CA GLN A 53 1.22 11.12 2.42
C GLN A 53 -0.21 11.70 2.47
N GLU A 54 -1.11 11.09 3.23
CA GLU A 54 -2.48 11.57 3.38
C GLU A 54 -2.54 12.88 4.17
N LEU A 55 -1.69 13.01 5.21
CA LEU A 55 -1.56 14.25 5.97
C LEU A 55 -1.07 15.40 5.08
N LEU A 56 -0.02 15.15 4.27
CA LEU A 56 0.47 16.13 3.30
C LEU A 56 -0.60 16.54 2.28
N HIS A 57 -1.41 15.57 1.85
CA HIS A 57 -2.50 15.84 0.91
C HIS A 57 -3.63 16.70 1.50
N LYS A 58 -3.74 16.87 2.83
CA LYS A 58 -4.71 17.79 3.45
C LYS A 58 -4.36 19.27 3.26
N ILE A 59 -3.10 19.61 2.92
CA ILE A 59 -2.68 20.99 2.65
C ILE A 59 -3.55 21.57 1.52
N PRO A 60 -4.14 22.76 1.68
CA PRO A 60 -5.05 23.38 0.70
C PRO A 60 -4.29 23.86 -0.54
N THR A 61 -4.10 22.99 -1.51
CA THR A 61 -3.47 23.26 -2.80
C THR A 61 -4.34 22.75 -3.94
N LYS A 62 -4.06 23.13 -5.18
CA LYS A 62 -4.76 22.61 -6.37
C LYS A 62 -4.51 21.11 -6.48
N LYS A 63 -5.56 20.30 -6.24
CA LYS A 63 -5.50 18.84 -6.32
C LYS A 63 -5.59 18.40 -7.78
N LEU A 64 -4.62 17.61 -8.21
CA LEU A 64 -4.58 17.08 -9.56
C LEU A 64 -5.17 15.66 -9.59
N SER A 65 -6.02 15.40 -10.61
CA SER A 65 -6.58 14.07 -10.82
C SER A 65 -5.57 13.16 -11.47
N THR A 66 -5.41 11.95 -10.91
CA THR A 66 -4.51 10.92 -11.45
C THR A 66 -5.13 10.08 -12.56
N LYS A 67 -6.35 10.38 -13.00
CA LYS A 67 -7.06 9.62 -14.05
C LYS A 67 -6.29 9.47 -15.36
N ARG A 68 -5.55 10.52 -15.77
CA ARG A 68 -4.71 10.48 -16.98
C ARG A 68 -3.40 9.69 -16.78
N LEU A 69 -2.97 9.50 -15.54
CA LEU A 69 -1.72 8.82 -15.18
C LEU A 69 -1.93 7.35 -14.80
N LYS A 70 -3.06 6.75 -15.22
CA LYS A 70 -3.35 5.32 -14.98
C LYS A 70 -2.23 4.37 -15.46
N PRO A 71 -1.60 4.55 -16.64
CA PRO A 71 -0.52 3.65 -17.06
C PRO A 71 0.66 3.66 -16.09
N LEU A 72 0.90 4.75 -15.35
CA LEU A 72 1.98 4.83 -14.37
C LEU A 72 1.77 3.88 -13.17
N THR A 73 0.54 3.39 -12.93
CA THR A 73 0.29 2.38 -11.88
C THR A 73 0.94 1.03 -12.18
N TYR A 74 1.27 0.75 -13.45
CA TYR A 74 2.02 -0.45 -13.80
C TYR A 74 3.50 -0.39 -13.39
N LEU A 75 4.05 0.82 -13.19
CA LEU A 75 5.43 1.02 -12.77
C LEU A 75 5.76 0.29 -11.46
N LYS A 76 4.84 0.28 -10.48
CA LYS A 76 5.04 -0.45 -9.21
C LYS A 76 5.19 -1.97 -9.40
N TYR A 77 4.52 -2.56 -10.41
CA TYR A 77 4.68 -3.98 -10.75
C TYR A 77 6.03 -4.25 -11.40
N ALA A 78 6.50 -3.33 -12.26
CA ALA A 78 7.84 -3.39 -12.81
C ALA A 78 8.91 -3.26 -11.71
N VAL A 79 8.74 -2.32 -10.77
CA VAL A 79 9.62 -2.17 -9.60
C VAL A 79 9.60 -3.43 -8.73
N LEU A 80 8.43 -4.03 -8.48
CA LEU A 80 8.31 -5.28 -7.75
C LEU A 80 9.08 -6.40 -8.45
N LEU A 81 8.84 -6.60 -9.76
CA LEU A 81 9.47 -7.67 -10.51
C LEU A 81 10.99 -7.48 -10.60
N VAL A 82 11.45 -6.31 -11.00
CA VAL A 82 12.88 -6.05 -11.25
C VAL A 82 13.66 -5.88 -9.95
N MET A 83 13.24 -4.94 -9.08
CA MET A 83 14.04 -4.57 -7.90
C MET A 83 13.87 -5.48 -6.70
N VAL A 84 12.74 -6.20 -6.60
CA VAL A 84 12.45 -7.05 -5.45
C VAL A 84 12.68 -8.53 -5.77
N PHE A 85 12.42 -8.97 -7.00
CA PHE A 85 12.65 -10.36 -7.41
C PHE A 85 13.93 -10.56 -8.21
N LEU A 86 14.08 -9.90 -9.37
CA LEU A 86 15.18 -10.18 -10.28
C LEU A 86 16.55 -9.77 -9.73
N LEU A 87 16.71 -8.53 -9.31
CA LEU A 87 18.01 -8.04 -8.84
C LEU A 87 18.55 -8.79 -7.62
N PRO A 88 17.77 -9.05 -6.54
CA PRO A 88 18.27 -9.85 -5.41
C PRO A 88 18.54 -11.32 -5.75
N ALA A 89 17.85 -11.88 -6.75
CA ALA A 89 18.05 -13.26 -7.17
C ALA A 89 19.33 -13.45 -7.99
N PHE A 90 19.68 -12.47 -8.86
CA PHE A 90 20.85 -12.56 -9.73
C PHE A 90 22.11 -11.94 -9.16
N LEU A 91 21.99 -10.89 -8.36
CA LEU A 91 23.09 -10.17 -7.75
C LEU A 91 23.23 -10.55 -6.28
N VAL A 92 23.87 -11.69 -6.07
CA VAL A 92 24.18 -12.20 -4.73
C VAL A 92 25.55 -11.72 -4.33
N ASN A 93 25.71 -11.24 -3.09
CA ASN A 93 26.98 -10.80 -2.51
C ASN A 93 27.90 -12.00 -2.19
N ASP A 94 29.19 -11.74 -1.95
CA ASP A 94 30.20 -12.73 -1.57
C ASP A 94 29.80 -13.58 -0.33
N VAL A 95 28.85 -13.08 0.46
CA VAL A 95 28.29 -13.80 1.63
C VAL A 95 27.07 -14.69 1.28
N GLY A 96 26.69 -14.76 0.01
CA GLY A 96 25.56 -15.56 -0.46
C GLY A 96 24.18 -14.99 -0.13
N MET A 97 24.10 -13.67 0.13
CA MET A 97 22.84 -12.97 0.37
C MET A 97 22.60 -11.90 -0.71
N GLY A 98 21.37 -11.85 -1.24
CA GLY A 98 20.96 -10.81 -2.18
C GLY A 98 20.85 -9.44 -1.51
N ASP A 99 21.39 -8.41 -2.14
CA ASP A 99 21.29 -7.03 -1.66
C ASP A 99 19.83 -6.52 -1.76
N PRO A 100 19.31 -5.82 -0.76
CA PRO A 100 17.96 -5.23 -0.81
C PRO A 100 17.95 -3.96 -1.66
N PHE A 101 18.03 -4.10 -2.98
CA PHE A 101 18.17 -3.00 -3.94
C PHE A 101 17.10 -1.92 -3.81
N PHE A 102 15.84 -2.30 -3.66
CA PHE A 102 14.76 -1.31 -3.48
C PHE A 102 14.97 -0.47 -2.22
N CYS A 103 15.26 -1.12 -1.08
CA CYS A 103 15.49 -0.42 0.19
C CYS A 103 16.76 0.42 0.16
N LYS A 104 17.80 -0.04 -0.57
CA LYS A 104 19.10 0.63 -0.67
C LYS A 104 19.03 1.88 -1.54
N TYR A 105 18.30 1.87 -2.65
CA TYR A 105 18.35 2.93 -3.66
C TYR A 105 17.08 3.76 -3.81
N LEU A 106 15.90 3.18 -3.60
CA LEU A 106 14.63 3.82 -3.97
C LEU A 106 13.68 4.12 -2.80
N CYS A 107 13.83 3.44 -1.66
CA CYS A 107 12.86 3.56 -0.56
C CYS A 107 13.01 4.88 0.21
N PRO A 108 12.01 5.81 0.14
CA PRO A 108 12.05 7.08 0.89
C PRO A 108 11.68 6.88 2.37
N GLN A 109 10.92 5.83 2.71
CA GLN A 109 10.51 5.54 4.09
C GLN A 109 11.70 5.27 4.99
N GLY A 110 12.73 4.56 4.50
CA GLY A 110 13.96 4.31 5.24
C GLY A 110 14.75 5.58 5.58
N VAL A 111 14.59 6.66 4.79
CA VAL A 111 15.17 7.97 5.12
C VAL A 111 14.34 8.67 6.18
N LEU A 112 13.00 8.69 6.01
CA LEU A 112 12.09 9.40 6.90
C LEU A 112 12.07 8.80 8.33
N GLU A 113 11.96 7.48 8.44
CA GLU A 113 11.78 6.79 9.73
C GLU A 113 13.12 6.30 10.34
N GLY A 114 14.15 6.16 9.53
CA GLY A 114 15.46 5.64 9.96
C GLY A 114 16.56 6.68 9.93
N ALA A 115 16.93 7.15 8.74
CA ALA A 115 18.13 7.97 8.58
C ALA A 115 18.00 9.36 9.24
N ILE A 116 16.83 10.00 9.15
CA ILE A 116 16.62 11.34 9.77
C ILE A 116 16.67 11.26 11.29
N PRO A 117 15.86 10.43 12.00
CA PRO A 117 15.94 10.37 13.46
C PRO A 117 17.31 9.96 13.97
N LEU A 118 17.95 9.00 13.30
CA LEU A 118 19.26 8.50 13.70
C LEU A 118 20.37 9.52 13.50
N SER A 119 20.32 10.33 12.43
CA SER A 119 21.28 11.42 12.17
C SER A 119 21.09 12.60 13.14
N LEU A 120 19.90 12.81 13.66
CA LEU A 120 19.63 13.81 14.70
C LEU A 120 20.15 13.35 16.07
N ALA A 121 20.03 12.03 16.36
CA ALA A 121 20.48 11.46 17.63
C ALA A 121 22.00 11.30 17.72
N ASN A 122 22.71 11.07 16.60
CA ASN A 122 24.14 10.76 16.57
C ASN A 122 24.92 11.63 15.56
N SER A 123 25.85 12.44 16.06
CA SER A 123 26.72 13.29 15.24
C SER A 123 27.69 12.47 14.36
N GLY A 124 28.17 11.33 14.83
CA GLY A 124 29.03 10.43 14.06
C GLY A 124 28.35 9.84 12.82
N ILE A 125 27.07 9.50 12.93
CA ILE A 125 26.29 9.03 11.79
C ILE A 125 26.06 10.15 10.77
N ARG A 126 25.82 11.37 11.24
CA ARG A 126 25.71 12.56 10.38
C ARG A 126 26.95 12.79 9.54
N ALA A 127 28.14 12.64 10.12
CA ALA A 127 29.42 12.76 9.40
C ALA A 127 29.63 11.65 8.36
N ALA A 128 29.07 10.46 8.59
CA ALA A 128 29.18 9.31 7.69
C ALA A 128 28.12 9.32 6.54
N LEU A 129 27.19 10.29 6.51
CA LEU A 129 26.19 10.42 5.45
C LEU A 129 26.85 10.77 4.12
N GLY A 130 26.88 9.81 3.19
CA GLY A 130 27.48 9.96 1.86
C GLY A 130 26.49 10.34 0.76
N LYS A 131 26.96 10.32 -0.49
CA LYS A 131 26.16 10.62 -1.72
C LYS A 131 24.84 9.83 -1.83
N LEU A 132 24.81 8.60 -1.31
CA LEU A 132 23.62 7.77 -1.32
C LEU A 132 22.48 8.35 -0.45
N PHE A 133 22.83 9.00 0.66
CA PHE A 133 21.82 9.69 1.49
C PHE A 133 21.22 10.87 0.73
N THR A 134 22.06 11.71 0.09
CA THR A 134 21.59 12.85 -0.70
C THR A 134 20.65 12.41 -1.82
N TRP A 135 20.97 11.32 -2.52
CA TRP A 135 20.11 10.73 -3.54
C TRP A 135 18.73 10.32 -2.98
N LYS A 136 18.73 9.56 -1.90
CA LYS A 136 17.47 9.10 -1.26
C LYS A 136 16.66 10.26 -0.67
N PHE A 137 17.33 11.27 -0.13
CA PHE A 137 16.68 12.47 0.37
C PHE A 137 16.00 13.25 -0.75
N SER A 138 16.62 13.35 -1.93
CA SER A 138 16.01 13.95 -3.12
C SER A 138 14.74 13.19 -3.55
N ILE A 139 14.75 11.84 -3.50
CA ILE A 139 13.55 11.02 -3.76
C ILE A 139 12.47 11.31 -2.72
N LEU A 140 12.83 11.37 -1.43
CA LEU A 140 11.87 11.70 -0.37
C LEU A 140 11.24 13.08 -0.60
N LEU A 141 12.03 14.09 -0.92
CA LEU A 141 11.54 15.45 -1.21
C LEU A 141 10.59 15.45 -2.41
N SER A 142 10.92 14.74 -3.49
CA SER A 142 10.06 14.58 -4.65
C SER A 142 8.72 13.92 -4.28
N VAL A 143 8.74 12.88 -3.44
CA VAL A 143 7.52 12.22 -2.95
C VAL A 143 6.70 13.15 -2.08
N ILE A 144 7.31 13.99 -1.24
CA ILE A 144 6.62 15.00 -0.43
C ILE A 144 5.86 15.99 -1.34
N VAL A 145 6.55 16.58 -2.31
CA VAL A 145 5.93 17.53 -3.26
C VAL A 145 4.79 16.86 -4.04
N LEU A 146 5.01 15.66 -4.56
CA LEU A 146 3.97 14.91 -5.27
C LEU A 146 2.79 14.56 -4.36
N SER A 147 3.01 14.31 -3.06
CA SER A 147 1.93 13.96 -2.11
C SER A 147 1.03 15.15 -1.78
N VAL A 148 1.55 16.37 -1.89
CA VAL A 148 0.73 17.58 -1.77
C VAL A 148 -0.23 17.73 -2.97
N LEU A 149 0.23 17.40 -4.19
CA LEU A 149 -0.53 17.53 -5.43
C LEU A 149 -1.46 16.34 -5.71
N PHE A 150 -0.95 15.11 -5.48
CA PHE A 150 -1.63 13.85 -5.78
C PHE A 150 -1.93 13.05 -4.52
N TYR A 151 -3.03 12.32 -4.51
CA TYR A 151 -3.37 11.44 -3.40
C TYR A 151 -2.51 10.17 -3.42
N ARG A 152 -1.66 9.98 -2.40
CA ARG A 152 -0.79 8.81 -2.17
C ARG A 152 0.04 8.39 -3.40
N PRO A 153 0.84 9.27 -4.03
CA PRO A 153 1.52 8.99 -5.30
C PRO A 153 2.52 7.84 -5.17
N PHE A 154 3.30 7.77 -4.11
CA PHE A 154 4.26 6.69 -3.88
C PHE A 154 3.56 5.32 -3.79
N CYS A 155 2.49 5.21 -3.00
CA CYS A 155 1.72 3.97 -2.86
C CYS A 155 1.03 3.55 -4.16
N LYS A 156 0.71 4.52 -5.03
CA LYS A 156 0.00 4.30 -6.29
C LYS A 156 0.95 3.87 -7.40
N TRP A 157 2.18 4.42 -7.46
CA TRP A 157 3.08 4.26 -8.62
C TRP A 157 4.38 3.50 -8.34
N LEU A 158 4.92 3.58 -7.13
CA LEU A 158 6.28 3.11 -6.83
C LEU A 158 6.36 1.99 -5.79
N CYS A 159 5.40 1.91 -4.86
CA CYS A 159 5.48 1.00 -3.71
C CYS A 159 5.33 -0.48 -4.12
N PRO A 160 6.37 -1.32 -3.99
CA PRO A 160 6.28 -2.75 -4.34
C PRO A 160 5.40 -3.53 -3.37
N LEU A 161 5.33 -3.16 -2.08
CA LEU A 161 4.41 -3.77 -1.13
C LEU A 161 2.95 -3.50 -1.54
N GLY A 162 2.67 -2.29 -2.04
CA GLY A 162 1.37 -1.96 -2.61
C GLY A 162 1.03 -2.77 -3.86
N ALA A 163 2.03 -3.12 -4.70
CA ALA A 163 1.85 -4.03 -5.83
C ALA A 163 1.60 -5.47 -5.36
N PHE A 164 2.35 -5.95 -4.37
CA PHE A 164 2.18 -7.27 -3.79
C PHE A 164 0.77 -7.47 -3.23
N TYR A 165 0.31 -6.59 -2.34
CA TYR A 165 -1.06 -6.67 -1.81
C TYR A 165 -2.15 -6.43 -2.85
N ALA A 166 -1.85 -5.73 -3.95
CA ALA A 166 -2.79 -5.55 -5.04
C ALA A 166 -3.18 -6.87 -5.71
N LEU A 167 -2.25 -7.82 -5.81
CA LEU A 167 -2.50 -9.16 -6.36
C LEU A 167 -3.52 -9.92 -5.49
N PHE A 168 -3.40 -9.82 -4.16
CA PHE A 168 -4.33 -10.48 -3.23
C PHE A 168 -5.70 -9.79 -3.14
N ASN A 169 -5.84 -8.56 -3.62
CA ASN A 169 -7.08 -7.80 -3.44
C ASN A 169 -8.31 -8.45 -4.09
N ARG A 170 -8.11 -9.30 -5.11
CA ARG A 170 -9.18 -10.06 -5.78
C ARG A 170 -9.58 -11.32 -5.01
N VAL A 171 -8.63 -11.93 -4.31
CA VAL A 171 -8.81 -13.23 -3.62
C VAL A 171 -8.89 -13.11 -2.10
N SER A 172 -8.79 -11.90 -1.55
CA SER A 172 -8.84 -11.69 -0.10
C SER A 172 -10.23 -11.92 0.47
N LEU A 173 -10.29 -12.40 1.71
CA LEU A 173 -11.54 -12.65 2.44
C LEU A 173 -12.33 -11.38 2.73
N PHE A 174 -11.66 -10.28 3.04
CA PHE A 174 -12.29 -8.99 3.25
C PHE A 174 -12.52 -8.30 1.92
N GLN A 175 -13.76 -8.26 1.45
CA GLN A 175 -14.14 -7.77 0.12
C GLN A 175 -15.16 -6.63 0.17
N MET A 176 -15.20 -5.85 -0.91
CA MET A 176 -16.31 -4.90 -1.14
C MET A 176 -17.36 -5.56 -2.02
N LYS A 177 -18.63 -5.41 -1.64
CA LYS A 177 -19.77 -5.79 -2.47
C LYS A 177 -20.64 -4.58 -2.79
N VAL A 178 -21.26 -4.64 -3.97
CA VAL A 178 -22.24 -3.65 -4.42
C VAL A 178 -23.56 -4.39 -4.68
N ASP A 179 -24.56 -4.02 -3.91
CA ASP A 179 -25.93 -4.51 -4.09
C ASP A 179 -26.56 -3.79 -5.30
N LYS A 180 -26.72 -4.51 -6.38
CA LYS A 180 -27.28 -3.97 -7.63
C LYS A 180 -28.75 -3.57 -7.49
N SER A 181 -29.50 -4.21 -6.58
CA SER A 181 -30.93 -3.91 -6.37
C SER A 181 -31.13 -2.55 -5.70
N LYS A 182 -30.18 -2.11 -4.86
CA LYS A 182 -30.21 -0.82 -4.15
C LYS A 182 -29.44 0.28 -4.89
N CYS A 183 -28.66 -0.10 -5.91
CA CYS A 183 -27.79 0.82 -6.62
C CYS A 183 -28.55 1.63 -7.67
N VAL A 184 -28.71 2.93 -7.44
CA VAL A 184 -29.35 3.88 -8.37
C VAL A 184 -28.39 4.46 -9.41
N SER A 185 -27.20 3.91 -9.58
CA SER A 185 -26.18 4.30 -10.56
C SER A 185 -25.82 5.81 -10.58
N CYS A 186 -25.94 6.50 -9.45
CA CYS A 186 -25.71 7.96 -9.34
C CYS A 186 -24.23 8.39 -9.46
N GLY A 187 -23.28 7.45 -9.42
CA GLY A 187 -21.85 7.70 -9.57
C GLY A 187 -21.16 8.45 -8.42
N LYS A 188 -21.84 8.74 -7.30
CA LYS A 188 -21.26 9.42 -6.13
C LYS A 188 -20.07 8.65 -5.55
N CYS A 189 -20.16 7.32 -5.46
CA CYS A 189 -19.10 6.45 -4.97
C CYS A 189 -17.82 6.53 -5.82
N ALA A 190 -17.95 6.57 -7.15
CA ALA A 190 -16.81 6.71 -8.05
C ALA A 190 -16.16 8.11 -7.96
N ARG A 191 -16.97 9.17 -7.77
CA ARG A 191 -16.46 10.54 -7.56
C ARG A 191 -15.77 10.71 -6.21
N ALA A 192 -16.25 10.03 -5.16
CA ALA A 192 -15.65 10.08 -3.82
C ALA A 192 -14.35 9.28 -3.73
N CYS A 193 -14.05 8.41 -4.70
CA CYS A 193 -12.87 7.55 -4.66
C CYS A 193 -11.59 8.32 -5.00
N LYS A 194 -10.73 8.56 -4.00
CA LYS A 194 -9.41 9.20 -4.20
C LYS A 194 -8.40 8.32 -4.93
N MET A 195 -8.66 7.00 -5.03
CA MET A 195 -7.83 6.05 -5.78
C MET A 195 -8.26 5.90 -7.26
N ASP A 196 -9.24 6.69 -7.72
CA ASP A 196 -9.78 6.67 -9.09
C ASP A 196 -10.35 5.30 -9.51
N VAL A 197 -10.91 4.54 -8.57
CA VAL A 197 -11.56 3.25 -8.80
C VAL A 197 -13.08 3.44 -8.86
N ASP A 198 -13.71 2.89 -9.90
CA ASP A 198 -15.16 2.78 -9.96
C ASP A 198 -15.59 1.46 -9.31
N VAL A 199 -16.06 1.56 -8.06
CA VAL A 199 -16.46 0.42 -7.25
C VAL A 199 -17.72 -0.29 -7.80
N THR A 200 -18.53 0.40 -8.60
CA THR A 200 -19.75 -0.19 -9.19
C THR A 200 -19.43 -1.15 -10.33
N LYS A 201 -18.32 -0.88 -11.06
CA LYS A 201 -17.84 -1.74 -12.15
C LYS A 201 -16.89 -2.81 -11.67
N THR A 202 -15.98 -2.45 -10.76
CA THR A 202 -14.92 -3.35 -10.26
C THR A 202 -14.76 -3.19 -8.74
N PRO A 203 -15.62 -3.82 -7.92
CA PRO A 203 -15.63 -3.61 -6.47
C PRO A 203 -14.30 -4.02 -5.79
N ASN A 204 -13.65 -5.10 -6.27
CA ASN A 204 -12.38 -5.58 -5.72
C ASN A 204 -11.18 -5.26 -6.65
N HIS A 205 -11.18 -4.05 -7.22
CA HIS A 205 -10.09 -3.60 -8.08
C HIS A 205 -8.74 -3.63 -7.34
N THR A 206 -7.67 -3.97 -8.06
CA THR A 206 -6.30 -4.06 -7.52
C THR A 206 -5.82 -2.77 -6.85
N GLU A 207 -6.33 -1.60 -7.26
CA GLU A 207 -5.97 -0.31 -6.67
C GLU A 207 -6.84 0.09 -5.48
N CYS A 208 -7.89 -0.65 -5.14
CA CYS A 208 -8.77 -0.32 -4.03
C CYS A 208 -8.08 -0.58 -2.68
N ILE A 209 -7.89 0.45 -1.85
CA ILE A 209 -7.32 0.36 -0.49
C ILE A 209 -8.39 0.14 0.59
N ARG A 210 -9.63 -0.06 0.20
CA ARG A 210 -10.78 -0.33 1.10
C ARG A 210 -10.96 0.71 2.21
N CYS A 211 -10.75 1.98 1.89
CA CYS A 211 -10.83 3.09 2.85
C CYS A 211 -12.28 3.45 3.27
N GLY A 212 -13.31 2.87 2.67
CA GLY A 212 -14.72 3.09 3.04
C GLY A 212 -15.33 4.41 2.54
N MET A 213 -14.60 5.27 1.83
CA MET A 213 -15.15 6.56 1.36
C MET A 213 -16.35 6.39 0.42
N CYS A 214 -16.33 5.36 -0.43
CA CYS A 214 -17.45 5.03 -1.32
C CYS A 214 -18.67 4.52 -0.55
N VAL A 215 -18.48 3.82 0.58
CA VAL A 215 -19.55 3.38 1.47
C VAL A 215 -20.25 4.60 2.09
N ARG A 216 -19.48 5.53 2.66
CA ARG A 216 -20.01 6.77 3.26
C ARG A 216 -20.71 7.68 2.24
N ALA A 217 -20.24 7.68 0.99
CA ALA A 217 -20.80 8.52 -0.07
C ALA A 217 -22.06 7.94 -0.72
N CYS A 218 -22.41 6.68 -0.42
CA CYS A 218 -23.55 6.01 -1.03
C CYS A 218 -24.87 6.36 -0.32
N PRO A 219 -25.83 7.06 -0.98
CA PRO A 219 -27.06 7.47 -0.33
C PRO A 219 -28.02 6.30 -0.07
N THR A 220 -27.91 5.22 -0.84
CA THR A 220 -28.77 4.04 -0.76
C THR A 220 -28.16 2.88 0.01
N ASN A 221 -26.98 3.07 0.62
CA ASN A 221 -26.21 2.01 1.29
C ASN A 221 -26.01 0.75 0.43
N ALA A 222 -25.92 0.93 -0.90
CA ALA A 222 -25.70 -0.17 -1.84
C ALA A 222 -24.26 -0.72 -1.82
N VAL A 223 -23.31 0.01 -1.26
CA VAL A 223 -21.90 -0.40 -1.16
C VAL A 223 -21.60 -0.82 0.26
N CYS A 224 -21.13 -2.04 0.46
CA CYS A 224 -20.81 -2.58 1.79
C CYS A 224 -19.53 -3.40 1.78
N PHE A 225 -18.94 -3.60 2.97
CA PHE A 225 -17.87 -4.56 3.20
C PHE A 225 -18.45 -5.92 3.55
N ARG A 226 -17.78 -6.98 3.10
CA ARG A 226 -18.13 -8.36 3.42
C ARG A 226 -16.89 -9.19 3.74
N TYR A 227 -17.04 -10.13 4.66
CA TYR A 227 -16.09 -11.19 4.96
C TYR A 227 -16.55 -12.51 4.34
N GLY A 228 -15.66 -13.22 3.64
CA GLY A 228 -15.91 -14.58 3.12
C GLY A 228 -15.97 -14.69 1.60
N PHE A 229 -15.78 -15.92 1.11
CA PHE A 229 -15.75 -16.29 -0.31
C PHE A 229 -17.11 -16.72 -0.85
N GLY A 230 -18.24 -16.38 -0.33
CA GLY A 230 -19.50 -16.92 -0.78
C GLY A 230 -20.66 -15.94 -0.87
N ASP A 231 -21.63 -16.27 -1.70
CA ASP A 231 -22.93 -15.58 -1.77
C ASP A 231 -23.90 -16.01 -0.65
N GLY A 232 -23.38 -16.75 0.35
CA GLY A 232 -24.13 -17.29 1.45
C GLY A 232 -24.69 -16.24 2.40
N LYS A 233 -26.01 -16.22 2.54
CA LYS A 233 -26.84 -15.58 3.57
C LYS A 233 -26.69 -14.06 3.73
N GLU A 234 -27.22 -13.35 2.78
CA GLU A 234 -27.29 -11.88 2.71
C GLU A 234 -28.24 -11.24 3.74
N LYS A 235 -29.02 -12.02 4.48
CA LYS A 235 -30.15 -11.52 5.30
C LYS A 235 -29.81 -11.25 6.77
N GLU A 236 -28.82 -11.90 7.35
CA GLU A 236 -28.64 -11.88 8.81
C GLU A 236 -27.76 -10.74 9.33
N ASN A 237 -26.73 -10.32 8.55
CA ASN A 237 -25.83 -9.25 8.99
C ASN A 237 -26.28 -7.83 8.66
N ALA A 238 -27.26 -7.66 7.79
CA ALA A 238 -27.86 -6.36 7.50
C ALA A 238 -28.82 -5.91 8.62
N ALA A 239 -29.43 -6.83 9.34
CA ALA A 239 -30.30 -6.55 10.47
C ALA A 239 -29.53 -6.03 11.70
N THR A 240 -28.40 -6.68 12.03
CA THR A 240 -27.56 -6.33 13.21
C THR A 240 -26.88 -4.98 13.08
N LEU A 241 -26.49 -4.58 11.87
CA LEU A 241 -25.90 -3.25 11.63
C LEU A 241 -26.94 -2.11 11.63
N ARG A 242 -28.22 -2.42 11.37
CA ARG A 242 -29.31 -1.45 11.48
C ARG A 242 -29.71 -1.17 12.93
N GLU A 243 -29.66 -2.18 13.78
CA GLU A 243 -29.95 -2.01 15.22
C GLU A 243 -28.92 -1.15 15.94
N ASN A 244 -27.64 -1.27 15.60
CA ASN A 244 -26.57 -0.50 16.21
C ASN A 244 -26.49 0.97 15.74
N ASN A 245 -26.98 1.29 14.54
CA ASN A 245 -27.04 2.68 14.07
C ASN A 245 -28.29 3.45 14.51
N ASN A 246 -29.31 2.76 15.02
CA ASN A 246 -30.50 3.43 15.61
C ASN A 246 -30.38 3.65 17.13
N LYS A 247 -29.31 3.19 17.76
CA LYS A 247 -29.02 3.38 19.20
C LYS A 247 -27.88 4.38 19.47
N ALA A 248 -27.32 5.01 18.44
CA ALA A 248 -26.35 6.11 18.52
C ALA A 248 -26.94 7.37 17.90
#